data_40a9a6ff4dd9ada134441ca59635f677
#
_entry.id   40a9a6ff4dd9ada134441ca59635f677
#
_cell.length_a   1.000
_cell.length_b   1.000
_cell.length_c   1.000
_cell.angle_alpha   90.00
_cell.angle_beta   90.00
_cell.angle_gamma   90.00
#
_symmetry.space_group_name_H-M   'P 1'
#
loop_
_entity.id
_entity.type
_entity.pdbx_description
1 polymer ?
#
loop_
_entity_poly.entity_id
_entity_poly.type
_entity_poly.pdbx_seq_one_letter_code
_entity_poly.pdbx_strand_id
1 'polypeptide(L)'
;DHKLRKESSKEAKKVVKLLKKIGVACKILVWNGKKPKSNIQSIARFNRFSLIIKECSKKKIHNILLAHHRDDRDENFFIRLTRGSGLRGLISFSEKVRNNNINFLRPLLNFNKKDLVNISKNIFKNYVEDPSNIDSKFKRIRLRFLIEELEKQGLDKNKLNLTLNNLADSNFALNYYCDKNVNE
;
A
#
# COMPACT_ATOMS: atom_id res chain seq x y z
N ASP A 1 -3.41 -13.80 -6.52
CA ASP A 1 -3.54 -14.92 -5.60
C ASP A 1 -2.19 -15.57 -5.33
N HIS A 2 -1.71 -15.51 -4.10
CA HIS A 2 -0.43 -16.09 -3.69
C HIS A 2 -0.52 -17.56 -3.30
N LYS A 3 -1.73 -18.14 -3.20
CA LYS A 3 -1.98 -19.50 -2.71
C LYS A 3 -1.34 -19.82 -1.34
N LEU A 4 -1.11 -18.80 -0.51
CA LEU A 4 -0.52 -18.98 0.81
C LEU A 4 -1.51 -19.55 1.84
N ARG A 5 -2.80 -19.26 1.66
CA ARG A 5 -3.92 -19.80 2.44
C ARG A 5 -4.85 -20.62 1.55
N LYS A 6 -5.54 -21.61 2.14
CA LYS A 6 -6.48 -22.48 1.41
C LYS A 6 -7.64 -21.68 0.78
N GLU A 7 -8.05 -20.59 1.45
CA GLU A 7 -9.20 -19.77 1.09
C GLU A 7 -8.87 -18.72 0.02
N SER A 8 -7.59 -18.37 -0.18
CA SER A 8 -7.15 -17.24 -1.04
C SER A 8 -7.73 -17.30 -2.46
N SER A 9 -7.76 -18.49 -3.07
CA SER A 9 -8.32 -18.67 -4.41
C SER A 9 -9.85 -18.50 -4.46
N LYS A 10 -10.57 -18.86 -3.39
CA LYS A 10 -12.02 -18.63 -3.28
C LYS A 10 -12.32 -17.14 -3.10
N GLU A 11 -11.52 -16.44 -2.28
CA GLU A 11 -11.62 -15.01 -2.07
C GLU A 11 -11.36 -14.23 -3.37
N ALA A 12 -10.31 -14.58 -4.12
CA ALA A 12 -10.02 -13.97 -5.41
C ALA A 12 -11.18 -14.14 -6.41
N LYS A 13 -11.78 -15.35 -6.50
CA LYS A 13 -12.96 -15.61 -7.34
C LYS A 13 -14.18 -14.81 -6.88
N LYS A 14 -14.37 -14.62 -5.55
CA LYS A 14 -15.45 -13.79 -4.99
C LYS A 14 -15.31 -12.34 -5.44
N VAL A 15 -14.09 -11.78 -5.39
CA VAL A 15 -13.80 -10.42 -5.87
C VAL A 15 -14.12 -10.28 -7.35
N VAL A 16 -13.72 -11.23 -8.20
CA VAL A 16 -14.06 -11.20 -9.64
C VAL A 16 -15.57 -11.17 -9.86
N LYS A 17 -16.33 -11.98 -9.11
CA LYS A 17 -17.79 -11.99 -9.23
C LYS A 17 -18.43 -10.66 -8.82
N LEU A 18 -17.90 -10.01 -7.76
CA LEU A 18 -18.37 -8.70 -7.32
C LEU A 18 -18.10 -7.62 -8.38
N LEU A 19 -16.88 -7.58 -8.91
CA LEU A 19 -16.49 -6.61 -9.95
C LEU A 19 -17.28 -6.81 -11.24
N LYS A 20 -17.54 -8.05 -11.64
CA LYS A 20 -18.36 -8.37 -12.83
C LYS A 20 -19.78 -7.79 -12.71
N LYS A 21 -20.39 -7.76 -11.51
CA LYS A 21 -21.72 -7.20 -11.30
C LYS A 21 -21.82 -5.70 -11.63
N ILE A 22 -20.71 -4.99 -11.54
CA ILE A 22 -20.63 -3.54 -11.84
C ILE A 22 -19.89 -3.25 -13.15
N GLY A 23 -19.73 -4.25 -14.02
CA GLY A 23 -19.11 -4.10 -15.34
C GLY A 23 -17.60 -3.90 -15.33
N VAL A 24 -16.91 -4.14 -14.21
CA VAL A 24 -15.45 -3.97 -14.12
C VAL A 24 -14.74 -5.27 -14.48
N ALA A 25 -13.88 -5.20 -15.52
CA ALA A 25 -13.04 -6.34 -15.91
C ALA A 25 -11.99 -6.64 -14.84
N CYS A 26 -11.87 -7.90 -14.46
CA CYS A 26 -10.91 -8.33 -13.45
C CYS A 26 -10.20 -9.61 -13.90
N LYS A 27 -8.86 -9.62 -13.77
CA LYS A 27 -8.00 -10.77 -14.03
C LYS A 27 -7.32 -11.22 -12.77
N ILE A 28 -7.39 -12.52 -12.45
CA ILE A 28 -6.64 -13.10 -11.34
C ILE A 28 -5.25 -13.47 -11.85
N LEU A 29 -4.22 -12.91 -11.20
CA LEU A 29 -2.84 -13.31 -11.41
C LEU A 29 -2.46 -14.30 -10.32
N VAL A 30 -2.02 -15.48 -10.68
CA VAL A 30 -1.74 -16.57 -9.76
C VAL A 30 -0.24 -16.78 -9.63
N TRP A 31 0.25 -16.83 -8.40
CA TRP A 31 1.62 -17.22 -8.14
C TRP A 31 1.70 -18.75 -7.90
N ASN A 32 2.55 -19.39 -8.67
CA ASN A 32 2.75 -20.85 -8.63
C ASN A 32 4.10 -21.27 -8.04
N GLY A 33 4.82 -20.35 -7.37
CA GLY A 33 6.10 -20.66 -6.72
C GLY A 33 5.96 -21.46 -5.43
N LYS A 34 7.10 -21.95 -4.92
CA LYS A 34 7.16 -22.67 -3.62
C LYS A 34 6.79 -21.74 -2.48
N LYS A 35 5.97 -22.24 -1.54
CA LYS A 35 5.62 -21.48 -0.32
C LYS A 35 6.88 -21.11 0.47
N PRO A 36 7.08 -19.82 0.78
CA PRO A 36 8.24 -19.41 1.57
C PRO A 36 8.10 -19.87 3.02
N LYS A 37 9.20 -20.31 3.60
CA LYS A 37 9.28 -20.71 5.01
C LYS A 37 9.55 -19.53 5.96
N SER A 38 10.17 -18.46 5.45
CA SER A 38 10.49 -17.24 6.18
C SER A 38 10.22 -16.01 5.33
N ASN A 39 10.17 -14.81 5.92
CA ASN A 39 9.95 -13.54 5.23
C ASN A 39 8.71 -13.53 4.31
N ILE A 40 7.67 -14.28 4.69
CA ILE A 40 6.48 -14.56 3.87
C ILE A 40 5.89 -13.29 3.27
N GLN A 41 5.72 -12.22 4.09
CA GLN A 41 5.10 -10.97 3.62
C GLN A 41 5.97 -10.25 2.57
N SER A 42 7.28 -10.24 2.75
CA SER A 42 8.21 -9.59 1.81
C SER A 42 8.22 -10.32 0.47
N ILE A 43 8.30 -11.66 0.51
CA ILE A 43 8.29 -12.52 -0.68
C ILE A 43 6.94 -12.43 -1.40
N ALA A 44 5.82 -12.46 -0.66
CA ALA A 44 4.49 -12.30 -1.23
C ALA A 44 4.33 -10.93 -1.90
N ARG A 45 4.84 -9.86 -1.27
CA ARG A 45 4.83 -8.51 -1.85
C ARG A 45 5.66 -8.46 -3.13
N PHE A 46 6.87 -8.99 -3.12
CA PHE A 46 7.75 -9.05 -4.31
C PHE A 46 7.06 -9.78 -5.46
N ASN A 47 6.53 -10.97 -5.22
CA ASN A 47 5.86 -11.78 -6.25
C ASN A 47 4.60 -11.11 -6.80
N ARG A 48 3.82 -10.43 -5.93
CA ARG A 48 2.66 -9.65 -6.35
C ARG A 48 3.05 -8.58 -7.37
N PHE A 49 4.06 -7.77 -7.05
CA PHE A 49 4.51 -6.71 -7.96
C PHE A 49 5.11 -7.28 -9.24
N SER A 50 5.91 -8.35 -9.16
CA SER A 50 6.48 -9.01 -10.33
C SER A 50 5.40 -9.52 -11.29
N LEU A 51 4.33 -10.15 -10.77
CA LEU A 51 3.20 -10.61 -11.59
C LEU A 51 2.45 -9.45 -12.25
N ILE A 52 2.18 -8.37 -11.50
CA ILE A 52 1.49 -7.20 -12.01
C ILE A 52 2.33 -6.52 -13.08
N ILE A 53 3.61 -6.28 -12.83
CA ILE A 53 4.55 -5.65 -13.78
C ILE A 53 4.61 -6.48 -15.07
N LYS A 54 4.76 -7.81 -14.96
CA LYS A 54 4.79 -8.71 -16.13
C LYS A 54 3.51 -8.61 -16.96
N GLU A 55 2.35 -8.55 -16.33
CA GLU A 55 1.07 -8.41 -17.03
C GLU A 55 0.93 -7.03 -17.69
N CYS A 56 1.32 -5.96 -16.97
CA CYS A 56 1.30 -4.59 -17.49
C CYS A 56 2.25 -4.43 -18.68
N SER A 57 3.46 -4.99 -18.62
CA SER A 57 4.42 -4.97 -19.74
C SER A 57 3.87 -5.65 -20.98
N LYS A 58 3.20 -6.81 -20.84
CA LYS A 58 2.54 -7.49 -21.97
C LYS A 58 1.46 -6.63 -22.63
N LYS A 59 0.79 -5.79 -21.86
CA LYS A 59 -0.30 -4.94 -22.33
C LYS A 59 0.12 -3.50 -22.62
N LYS A 60 1.43 -3.20 -22.55
CA LYS A 60 1.99 -1.84 -22.71
C LYS A 60 1.36 -0.81 -21.76
N ILE A 61 1.01 -1.23 -20.52
CA ILE A 61 0.45 -0.37 -19.48
C ILE A 61 1.60 0.19 -18.67
N HIS A 62 1.71 1.52 -18.58
CA HIS A 62 2.77 2.23 -17.86
C HIS A 62 2.34 2.78 -16.50
N ASN A 63 1.05 2.83 -16.22
CA ASN A 63 0.53 3.37 -14.97
C ASN A 63 -0.22 2.30 -14.19
N ILE A 64 0.20 2.05 -12.95
CA ILE A 64 -0.42 1.07 -12.04
C ILE A 64 -1.00 1.84 -10.85
N LEU A 65 -2.30 1.74 -10.65
CA LEU A 65 -2.97 2.28 -9.49
C LEU A 65 -2.89 1.28 -8.32
N LEU A 66 -2.45 1.75 -7.17
CA LEU A 66 -2.38 0.96 -5.94
C LEU A 66 -3.42 1.49 -4.95
N ALA A 67 -4.19 0.60 -4.36
CA ALA A 67 -5.22 0.92 -3.38
C ALA A 67 -4.66 1.17 -1.96
N HIS A 68 -3.45 1.74 -1.86
CA HIS A 68 -2.92 2.20 -0.59
C HIS A 68 -3.65 3.46 -0.15
N HIS A 69 -3.97 3.54 1.14
CA HIS A 69 -4.73 4.63 1.74
C HIS A 69 -3.92 5.31 2.86
N ARG A 70 -4.54 6.30 3.51
CA ARG A 70 -3.90 7.11 4.55
C ARG A 70 -3.31 6.28 5.68
N ASP A 71 -4.08 5.33 6.23
CA ASP A 71 -3.58 4.49 7.33
C ASP A 71 -2.35 3.66 6.92
N ASP A 72 -2.22 3.23 5.65
CA ASP A 72 -1.01 2.56 5.15
C ASP A 72 0.21 3.49 5.15
N ARG A 73 0.01 4.80 4.85
CA ARG A 73 1.07 5.81 4.89
C ARG A 73 1.52 6.06 6.33
N ASP A 74 0.56 6.20 7.25
CA ASP A 74 0.84 6.42 8.67
C ASP A 74 1.60 5.21 9.26
N GLU A 75 1.15 3.97 8.99
CA GLU A 75 1.87 2.76 9.37
C GLU A 75 3.30 2.74 8.82
N ASN A 76 3.47 3.09 7.54
CA ASN A 76 4.80 3.11 6.92
C ASN A 76 5.71 4.15 7.57
N PHE A 77 5.18 5.34 7.89
CA PHE A 77 5.93 6.38 8.60
C PHE A 77 6.46 5.85 9.93
N PHE A 78 5.61 5.28 10.79
CA PHE A 78 6.03 4.73 12.07
C PHE A 78 7.00 3.55 11.93
N ILE A 79 6.81 2.67 10.91
CA ILE A 79 7.79 1.61 10.62
C ILE A 79 9.16 2.18 10.31
N ARG A 80 9.22 3.26 9.55
CA ARG A 80 10.46 3.92 9.15
C ARG A 80 11.09 4.68 10.31
N LEU A 81 10.27 5.38 11.08
CA LEU A 81 10.71 6.10 12.28
C LEU A 81 11.37 5.15 13.28
N THR A 82 10.73 4.01 13.58
CA THR A 82 11.30 2.99 14.51
C THR A 82 12.57 2.31 13.99
N ARG A 83 12.95 2.56 12.74
CA ARG A 83 14.20 2.06 12.14
C ARG A 83 15.28 3.13 12.03
N GLY A 84 15.04 4.33 12.55
CA GLY A 84 15.98 5.44 12.44
C GLY A 84 16.13 5.96 11.02
N SER A 85 15.09 5.86 10.18
CA SER A 85 15.15 6.34 8.80
C SER A 85 15.28 7.87 8.77
N GLY A 86 16.17 8.40 7.94
CA GLY A 86 16.24 9.82 7.64
C GLY A 86 15.08 10.30 6.76
N LEU A 87 15.09 11.58 6.39
CA LEU A 87 14.01 12.30 5.69
C LEU A 87 13.45 11.53 4.49
N ARG A 88 14.28 11.11 3.54
CA ARG A 88 13.86 10.34 2.35
C ARG A 88 13.16 9.03 2.71
N GLY A 89 13.61 8.37 3.77
CA GLY A 89 13.00 7.14 4.27
C GLY A 89 11.63 7.37 4.87
N LEU A 90 11.45 8.40 5.69
CA LEU A 90 10.19 8.75 6.35
C LEU A 90 9.08 9.06 5.35
N ILE A 91 9.39 9.80 4.28
CA ILE A 91 8.45 10.18 3.23
C ILE A 91 8.38 9.21 2.04
N SER A 92 9.00 8.03 2.16
CA SER A 92 9.12 7.05 1.04
C SER A 92 7.78 6.54 0.49
N PHE A 93 6.66 6.82 1.17
CA PHE A 93 5.32 6.40 0.78
C PHE A 93 4.58 7.52 0.05
N SER A 94 5.15 7.98 -1.08
CA SER A 94 4.62 9.07 -1.89
C SER A 94 3.47 8.65 -2.81
N GLU A 95 2.72 9.63 -3.32
CA GLU A 95 1.62 9.42 -4.25
C GLU A 95 2.06 8.78 -5.56
N LYS A 96 3.25 9.13 -6.04
CA LYS A 96 3.82 8.61 -7.29
C LYS A 96 5.23 8.11 -7.04
N VAL A 97 5.49 6.89 -7.50
CA VAL A 97 6.84 6.30 -7.55
C VAL A 97 7.07 5.75 -8.94
N ARG A 98 8.15 6.17 -9.58
CA ARG A 98 8.57 5.62 -10.87
C ARG A 98 9.60 4.52 -10.64
N ASN A 99 9.39 3.40 -11.30
CA ASN A 99 10.35 2.30 -11.35
C ASN A 99 10.49 1.86 -12.82
N ASN A 100 11.64 2.14 -13.41
CA ASN A 100 11.87 1.97 -14.85
C ASN A 100 10.78 2.69 -15.66
N ASN A 101 10.08 1.96 -16.54
CA ASN A 101 9.02 2.49 -17.40
C ASN A 101 7.61 2.41 -16.79
N ILE A 102 7.50 2.10 -15.49
CA ILE A 102 6.21 1.93 -14.81
C ILE A 102 6.07 2.97 -13.69
N ASN A 103 4.95 3.67 -13.69
CA ASN A 103 4.54 4.56 -12.62
C ASN A 103 3.60 3.82 -11.67
N PHE A 104 3.93 3.79 -10.39
CA PHE A 104 3.02 3.35 -9.33
C PHE A 104 2.35 4.57 -8.72
N LEU A 105 1.04 4.65 -8.84
CA LEU A 105 0.22 5.76 -8.37
C LEU A 105 -0.64 5.31 -7.19
N ARG A 106 -0.79 6.15 -6.18
CA ARG A 106 -1.58 5.90 -4.97
C ARG A 106 -2.63 6.99 -4.77
N PRO A 107 -3.72 6.98 -5.55
CA PRO A 107 -4.70 8.07 -5.53
C PRO A 107 -5.53 8.12 -4.24
N LEU A 108 -5.46 7.10 -3.38
CA LEU A 108 -6.28 7.00 -2.18
C LEU A 108 -5.53 7.39 -0.90
N LEU A 109 -4.32 7.99 -0.99
CA LEU A 109 -3.51 8.34 0.19
C LEU A 109 -4.15 9.39 1.11
N ASN A 110 -5.13 10.15 0.62
CA ASN A 110 -5.84 11.14 1.41
C ASN A 110 -7.16 10.61 2.03
N PHE A 111 -7.52 9.37 1.74
CA PHE A 111 -8.74 8.72 2.25
C PHE A 111 -8.43 7.75 3.38
N ASN A 112 -9.28 7.72 4.40
CA ASN A 112 -9.18 6.77 5.51
C ASN A 112 -9.73 5.40 5.09
N LYS A 113 -9.24 4.34 5.72
CA LYS A 113 -9.76 2.98 5.50
C LYS A 113 -11.27 2.88 5.77
N LYS A 114 -11.77 3.59 6.80
CA LYS A 114 -13.21 3.60 7.14
C LYS A 114 -14.07 4.09 5.98
N ASP A 115 -13.64 5.17 5.31
CA ASP A 115 -14.36 5.74 4.16
C ASP A 115 -14.40 4.75 3.00
N LEU A 116 -13.29 4.09 2.71
CA LEU A 116 -13.20 3.08 1.64
C LEU A 116 -14.05 1.84 1.94
N VAL A 117 -14.11 1.41 3.20
CA VAL A 117 -14.99 0.31 3.65
C VAL A 117 -16.45 0.70 3.48
N ASN A 118 -16.84 1.93 3.84
CA ASN A 118 -18.21 2.43 3.67
C ASN A 118 -18.61 2.46 2.19
N ILE A 119 -17.74 2.97 1.31
CA ILE A 119 -17.95 2.95 -0.14
C ILE A 119 -18.12 1.51 -0.63
N SER A 120 -17.24 0.60 -0.20
CA SER A 120 -17.32 -0.80 -0.59
C SER A 120 -18.62 -1.48 -0.15
N LYS A 121 -19.07 -1.20 1.07
CA LYS A 121 -20.37 -1.71 1.59
C LYS A 121 -21.56 -1.16 0.79
N ASN A 122 -21.53 0.11 0.43
CA ASN A 122 -22.61 0.75 -0.33
C ASN A 122 -22.71 0.18 -1.75
N ILE A 123 -21.57 -0.01 -2.42
CA ILE A 123 -21.51 -0.48 -3.81
C ILE A 123 -21.73 -2.00 -3.89
N PHE A 124 -21.02 -2.78 -3.08
CA PHE A 124 -20.98 -4.24 -3.20
C PHE A 124 -21.87 -4.95 -2.16
N LYS A 125 -22.42 -4.23 -1.18
CA LYS A 125 -23.14 -4.77 0.00
C LYS A 125 -22.30 -5.78 0.82
N ASN A 126 -21.05 -6.01 0.43
CA ASN A 126 -20.12 -6.93 1.08
C ASN A 126 -18.67 -6.60 0.66
N TYR A 127 -17.69 -7.00 1.47
CA TYR A 127 -16.27 -6.97 1.14
C TYR A 127 -15.55 -8.18 1.73
N VAL A 128 -14.35 -8.48 1.26
CA VAL A 128 -13.56 -9.61 1.74
C VAL A 128 -12.64 -9.12 2.86
N GLU A 129 -12.84 -9.64 4.07
CA GLU A 129 -11.91 -9.44 5.18
C GLU A 129 -10.82 -10.49 5.16
N ASP A 130 -9.56 -10.04 5.23
CA ASP A 130 -8.43 -10.94 5.36
C ASP A 130 -8.16 -11.20 6.84
N PRO A 131 -8.30 -12.46 7.33
CA PRO A 131 -8.04 -12.80 8.74
C PRO A 131 -6.64 -12.42 9.23
N SER A 132 -5.66 -12.35 8.33
CA SER A 132 -4.30 -11.92 8.68
C SER A 132 -4.21 -10.46 9.15
N ASN A 133 -5.26 -9.65 8.94
CA ASN A 133 -5.33 -8.26 9.41
C ASN A 133 -5.48 -8.12 10.93
N ILE A 134 -5.72 -9.21 11.65
CA ILE A 134 -5.92 -9.23 13.11
C ILE A 134 -4.75 -9.93 13.82
N ASP A 135 -3.91 -10.65 13.09
CA ASP A 135 -2.82 -11.45 13.68
C ASP A 135 -1.67 -10.57 14.17
N SER A 136 -1.54 -10.42 15.49
CA SER A 136 -0.51 -9.61 16.18
C SER A 136 0.94 -10.11 15.95
N LYS A 137 1.15 -11.28 15.36
CA LYS A 137 2.48 -11.75 14.93
C LYS A 137 3.11 -10.79 13.90
N PHE A 138 2.29 -10.07 13.15
CA PHE A 138 2.77 -9.13 12.13
C PHE A 138 3.06 -7.74 12.71
N LYS A 139 4.28 -7.22 12.45
CA LYS A 139 4.72 -5.90 12.93
C LYS A 139 3.71 -4.78 12.61
N ARG A 140 3.07 -4.81 11.44
CA ARG A 140 2.07 -3.81 11.04
C ARG A 140 0.84 -3.81 11.94
N ILE A 141 0.39 -4.99 12.37
CA ILE A 141 -0.77 -5.09 13.25
C ILE A 141 -0.45 -4.51 14.62
N ARG A 142 0.72 -4.85 15.19
CA ARG A 142 1.17 -4.24 16.45
C ARG A 142 1.29 -2.72 16.36
N LEU A 143 1.74 -2.21 15.20
CA LEU A 143 1.80 -0.77 14.97
C LEU A 143 0.44 -0.10 14.90
N ARG A 144 -0.58 -0.75 14.34
CA ARG A 144 -1.95 -0.22 14.37
C ARG A 144 -2.44 -0.01 15.79
N PHE A 145 -2.27 -1.02 16.65
CA PHE A 145 -2.61 -0.87 18.06
C PHE A 145 -1.83 0.27 18.75
N LEU A 146 -0.54 0.40 18.44
CA LEU A 146 0.26 1.50 18.97
C LEU A 146 -0.24 2.86 18.46
N ILE A 147 -0.59 2.99 17.19
CA ILE A 147 -1.14 4.23 16.62
C ILE A 147 -2.48 4.57 17.27
N GLU A 148 -3.36 3.57 17.47
CA GLU A 148 -4.63 3.76 18.18
C GLU A 148 -4.41 4.25 19.63
N GLU A 149 -3.39 3.73 20.30
CA GLU A 149 -3.04 4.20 21.64
C GLU A 149 -2.48 5.63 21.63
N LEU A 150 -1.62 5.97 20.67
CA LEU A 150 -1.13 7.34 20.48
C LEU A 150 -2.28 8.31 20.16
N GLU A 151 -3.30 7.89 19.42
CA GLU A 151 -4.51 8.69 19.15
C GLU A 151 -5.25 9.03 20.44
N LYS A 152 -5.38 8.09 21.39
CA LYS A 152 -5.96 8.35 22.72
C LYS A 152 -5.12 9.33 23.54
N GLN A 153 -3.80 9.37 23.30
CA GLN A 153 -2.87 10.30 23.94
C GLN A 153 -2.74 11.64 23.18
N GLY A 154 -3.59 11.88 22.18
CA GLY A 154 -3.66 13.17 21.48
C GLY A 154 -2.98 13.21 20.11
N LEU A 155 -2.54 12.08 19.55
CA LEU A 155 -2.07 12.05 18.18
C LEU A 155 -3.22 12.36 17.22
N ASP A 156 -3.16 13.52 16.58
CA ASP A 156 -4.09 13.92 15.52
C ASP A 156 -3.55 13.47 14.16
N LYS A 157 -4.30 12.60 13.47
CA LYS A 157 -3.95 12.12 12.14
C LYS A 157 -3.87 13.24 11.08
N ASN A 158 -4.63 14.33 11.23
CA ASN A 158 -4.55 15.46 10.31
C ASN A 158 -3.23 16.23 10.52
N LYS A 159 -2.83 16.42 11.78
CA LYS A 159 -1.53 17.02 12.12
C LYS A 159 -0.37 16.13 11.66
N LEU A 160 -0.48 14.81 11.83
CA LEU A 160 0.51 13.87 11.29
C LEU A 160 0.61 13.98 9.76
N ASN A 161 -0.53 14.08 9.06
CA ASN A 161 -0.56 14.29 7.61
C ASN A 161 0.14 15.60 7.20
N LEU A 162 -0.14 16.68 7.92
CA LEU A 162 0.53 17.97 7.69
C LEU A 162 2.04 17.86 7.88
N THR A 163 2.48 17.20 8.95
CA THR A 163 3.92 16.94 9.18
C THR A 163 4.55 16.17 8.04
N LEU A 164 3.89 15.11 7.53
CA LEU A 164 4.39 14.32 6.41
C LEU A 164 4.48 15.13 5.12
N ASN A 165 3.52 16.02 4.87
CA ASN A 165 3.56 16.91 3.71
C ASN A 165 4.71 17.93 3.85
N ASN A 166 4.88 18.57 5.00
CA ASN A 166 5.99 19.50 5.25
C ASN A 166 7.36 18.82 5.08
N LEU A 167 7.51 17.57 5.53
CA LEU A 167 8.73 16.79 5.30
C LEU A 167 8.93 16.48 3.81
N ALA A 168 7.86 16.21 3.05
CA ALA A 168 7.94 15.97 1.61
C ALA A 168 8.36 17.23 0.86
N ASP A 169 7.80 18.39 1.20
CA ASP A 169 8.16 19.69 0.62
C ASP A 169 9.61 20.06 0.93
N SER A 170 10.06 19.83 2.18
CA SER A 170 11.47 20.03 2.56
C SER A 170 12.41 19.14 1.73
N ASN A 171 12.04 17.86 1.53
CA ASN A 171 12.85 16.98 0.70
C ASN A 171 12.84 17.38 -0.78
N PHE A 172 11.73 17.90 -1.29
CA PHE A 172 11.66 18.43 -2.65
C PHE A 172 12.62 19.61 -2.83
N ALA A 173 12.61 20.57 -1.90
CA ALA A 173 13.52 21.70 -1.92
C ALA A 173 14.99 21.27 -1.86
N LEU A 174 15.33 20.33 -0.96
CA LEU A 174 16.69 19.78 -0.87
C LEU A 174 17.14 19.11 -2.17
N ASN A 175 16.29 18.30 -2.80
CA ASN A 175 16.61 17.66 -4.06
C ASN A 175 16.80 18.71 -5.18
N TYR A 176 15.95 19.72 -5.25
CA TYR A 176 16.07 20.80 -6.21
C TYR A 176 17.44 21.50 -6.14
N TYR A 177 17.89 21.87 -4.94
CA TYR A 177 19.19 22.50 -4.75
C TYR A 177 20.35 21.53 -5.01
N CYS A 178 20.24 20.26 -4.62
CA CYS A 178 21.27 19.27 -4.93
C CYS A 178 21.43 19.08 -6.46
N ASP A 179 20.31 18.95 -7.17
CA ASP A 179 20.33 18.74 -8.64
C ASP A 179 20.88 19.98 -9.37
N LYS A 180 20.58 21.19 -8.86
CA LYS A 180 21.12 22.43 -9.41
C LYS A 180 22.63 22.52 -9.24
N ASN A 181 23.15 22.25 -8.04
CA ASN A 181 24.58 22.35 -7.74
C ASN A 181 25.44 21.25 -8.38
N VAL A 182 24.86 20.15 -8.83
CA VAL A 182 25.58 19.07 -9.56
C VAL A 182 25.68 19.38 -11.05
N ASN A 183 24.81 20.24 -11.57
CA ASN A 183 24.78 20.62 -13.00
C ASN A 183 25.49 21.97 -13.27
N GLU A 184 26.03 22.64 -12.24
CA GLU A 184 27.01 23.73 -12.31
C GLU A 184 28.44 23.21 -12.17
#